data_4d8b25ec6e0273579d3f99948ddc1e62
#
_entry.id   4d8b25ec6e0273579d3f99948ddc1e62
#
_cell.length_a   1.000
_cell.length_b   1.000
_cell.length_c   1.000
_cell.angle_alpha   90.00
_cell.angle_beta   90.00
_cell.angle_gamma   90.00
#
_symmetry.space_group_name_H-M   'P 1'
#
loop_
_entity.id
_entity.type
_entity.pdbx_description
1 polymer ?
#
loop_
_entity_poly.entity_id
_entity_poly.type
_entity_poly.pdbx_seq_one_letter_code
_entity_poly.pdbx_strand_id
1 'polypeptide(L)'
;MSYVSLDFLKENFSNEKIVFFDIGCCNLWDTKDFVSVLPDATFYAFEPLKDYYEINLERSVEYGVNFFNYAISDVNGEILFYPSEKQGEQEQLQSSSIFKPTIHNVVSYGEPYMVKSVTIESFCEEHNISPDFIHIDVEGAEYNVFMKLGKHRPKGIWVEMIGYRYYQNGRSDRNGIDEVDYELDRLLISYGYEVAFQSDNDSLYIHKDVNLKTIQYE
;
A
#
# COMPACT_ATOMS: atom_id res chain seq x y z
N MET A 1 -9.57 6.92 -7.04
CA MET A 1 -10.63 6.13 -6.37
C MET A 1 -10.34 4.69 -6.67
N SER A 2 -10.01 3.93 -5.68
CA SER A 2 -9.72 2.53 -5.84
C SER A 2 -11.02 1.72 -6.00
N TYR A 3 -10.97 0.72 -6.86
CA TYR A 3 -12.14 -0.02 -7.34
C TYR A 3 -12.44 -1.32 -6.58
N VAL A 4 -11.63 -1.68 -5.59
CA VAL A 4 -12.08 -2.71 -4.66
C VAL A 4 -13.15 -2.06 -3.80
N SER A 5 -14.38 -2.50 -3.96
CA SER A 5 -15.48 -1.83 -3.28
C SER A 5 -15.31 -1.98 -1.78
N LEU A 6 -15.56 -0.92 -1.03
CA LEU A 6 -15.67 -0.98 0.43
C LEU A 6 -16.69 -2.06 0.86
N ASP A 7 -17.65 -2.35 -0.02
CA ASP A 7 -18.63 -3.43 0.18
C ASP A 7 -17.95 -4.80 0.25
N PHE A 8 -16.94 -5.06 -0.59
CA PHE A 8 -16.15 -6.30 -0.50
C PHE A 8 -15.50 -6.46 0.87
N LEU A 9 -14.83 -5.41 1.38
CA LEU A 9 -14.21 -5.44 2.71
C LEU A 9 -15.27 -5.66 3.80
N LYS A 10 -16.36 -4.92 3.72
CA LYS A 10 -17.46 -5.02 4.67
C LYS A 10 -18.10 -6.40 4.71
N GLU A 11 -18.40 -6.98 3.56
CA GLU A 11 -19.06 -8.28 3.46
C GLU A 11 -18.18 -9.43 3.96
N ASN A 12 -16.87 -9.35 3.70
CA ASN A 12 -15.96 -10.44 4.01
C ASN A 12 -15.28 -10.32 5.36
N PHE A 13 -15.03 -9.11 5.86
CA PHE A 13 -14.16 -8.88 7.02
C PHE A 13 -14.78 -8.06 8.16
N SER A 14 -15.94 -7.40 7.99
CA SER A 14 -16.50 -6.50 9.00
C SER A 14 -16.87 -7.16 10.34
N ASN A 15 -17.05 -8.48 10.36
CA ASN A 15 -17.39 -9.23 11.57
C ASN A 15 -16.17 -9.91 12.19
N GLU A 16 -14.97 -9.56 11.78
CA GLU A 16 -13.73 -10.14 12.24
C GLU A 16 -12.85 -9.09 12.91
N LYS A 17 -12.16 -9.49 13.97
CA LYS A 17 -11.10 -8.66 14.56
C LYS A 17 -9.81 -8.87 13.77
N ILE A 18 -9.68 -8.13 12.68
CA ILE A 18 -8.52 -8.22 11.82
C ILE A 18 -7.48 -7.14 12.15
N VAL A 19 -6.23 -7.43 11.82
CA VAL A 19 -5.14 -6.46 11.75
C VAL A 19 -5.02 -5.98 10.30
N PHE A 20 -5.24 -4.69 10.09
CA PHE A 20 -5.20 -4.06 8.77
C PHE A 20 -3.98 -3.16 8.66
N PHE A 21 -3.15 -3.37 7.64
CA PHE A 21 -2.05 -2.49 7.29
C PHE A 21 -2.44 -1.63 6.09
N ASP A 22 -2.25 -0.30 6.23
CA ASP A 22 -2.38 0.67 5.16
C ASP A 22 -1.00 1.31 4.89
N ILE A 23 -0.35 0.87 3.83
CA ILE A 23 1.04 1.18 3.52
C ILE A 23 1.10 2.20 2.38
N GLY A 24 1.61 3.41 2.67
CA GLY A 24 1.52 4.55 1.78
C GLY A 24 0.18 5.27 1.92
N CYS A 25 -0.29 5.41 3.17
CA CYS A 25 -1.64 5.92 3.49
C CYS A 25 -1.83 7.42 3.24
N CYS A 26 -0.80 8.12 2.79
CA CYS A 26 -0.86 9.52 2.37
C CYS A 26 -1.57 10.41 3.42
N ASN A 27 -2.74 10.90 3.12
CA ASN A 27 -3.54 11.80 3.96
C ASN A 27 -4.63 11.09 4.79
N LEU A 28 -4.58 9.77 4.90
CA LEU A 28 -5.54 8.91 5.61
C LEU A 28 -6.98 8.94 5.05
N TRP A 29 -7.18 9.34 3.79
CA TRP A 29 -8.54 9.35 3.22
C TRP A 29 -9.07 7.95 2.99
N ASP A 30 -8.30 7.08 2.36
CA ASP A 30 -8.68 5.69 2.15
C ASP A 30 -8.74 4.94 3.49
N THR A 31 -7.78 5.20 4.39
CA THR A 31 -7.79 4.65 5.76
C THR A 31 -9.10 4.97 6.49
N LYS A 32 -9.60 6.20 6.38
CA LYS A 32 -10.90 6.60 6.97
C LYS A 32 -12.05 5.77 6.45
N ASP A 33 -12.07 5.52 5.14
CA ASP A 33 -13.11 4.73 4.50
C ASP A 33 -13.02 3.26 4.94
N PHE A 34 -11.82 2.70 5.03
CA PHE A 34 -11.61 1.35 5.58
C PHE A 34 -12.08 1.23 7.03
N VAL A 35 -11.71 2.18 7.89
CA VAL A 35 -12.19 2.23 9.30
C VAL A 35 -13.71 2.23 9.36
N SER A 36 -14.38 2.95 8.47
CA SER A 36 -15.84 3.08 8.46
C SER A 36 -16.57 1.76 8.20
N VAL A 37 -15.96 0.86 7.44
CA VAL A 37 -16.55 -0.44 7.04
C VAL A 37 -16.01 -1.63 7.85
N LEU A 38 -14.91 -1.44 8.58
CA LEU A 38 -14.24 -2.45 9.40
C LEU A 38 -14.08 -1.96 10.86
N PRO A 39 -15.19 -1.72 11.58
CA PRO A 39 -15.15 -1.05 12.89
C PRO A 39 -14.43 -1.85 13.99
N ASP A 40 -14.31 -3.16 13.84
CA ASP A 40 -13.63 -4.05 14.80
C ASP A 40 -12.16 -4.33 14.44
N ALA A 41 -11.66 -3.78 13.32
CA ALA A 41 -10.28 -3.96 12.90
C ALA A 41 -9.31 -3.07 13.69
N THR A 42 -8.06 -3.54 13.84
CA THR A 42 -6.96 -2.74 14.36
C THR A 42 -6.11 -2.26 13.18
N PHE A 43 -6.08 -0.95 12.97
CA PHE A 43 -5.37 -0.34 11.85
C PHE A 43 -3.95 0.10 12.23
N TYR A 44 -3.02 -0.18 11.32
CA TYR A 44 -1.66 0.31 11.30
C TYR A 44 -1.42 1.00 9.96
N ALA A 45 -1.18 2.31 9.98
CA ALA A 45 -0.97 3.12 8.80
C ALA A 45 0.46 3.66 8.75
N PHE A 46 1.05 3.71 7.57
CA PHE A 46 2.45 4.05 7.35
C PHE A 46 2.58 5.12 6.27
N GLU A 47 3.23 6.25 6.62
CA GLU A 47 3.48 7.36 5.71
C GLU A 47 4.88 7.95 5.97
N PRO A 48 5.82 7.78 5.02
CA PRO A 48 7.18 8.31 5.20
C PRO A 48 7.28 9.83 5.01
N LEU A 49 6.36 10.45 4.23
CA LEU A 49 6.38 11.88 3.99
C LEU A 49 6.03 12.64 5.28
N LYS A 50 7.04 13.33 5.83
CA LYS A 50 6.94 13.99 7.13
C LYS A 50 5.78 14.98 7.21
N ASP A 51 5.58 15.77 6.15
CA ASP A 51 4.52 16.79 6.12
C ASP A 51 3.13 16.14 6.24
N TYR A 52 2.90 15.01 5.58
CA TYR A 52 1.65 14.28 5.71
C TYR A 52 1.49 13.61 7.06
N TYR A 53 2.57 13.05 7.60
CA TYR A 53 2.53 12.50 8.94
C TYR A 53 2.14 13.55 9.99
N GLU A 54 2.79 14.73 9.99
CA GLU A 54 2.53 15.79 10.95
C GLU A 54 1.09 16.36 10.82
N ILE A 55 0.61 16.59 9.60
CA ILE A 55 -0.73 17.14 9.35
C ILE A 55 -1.82 16.14 9.78
N ASN A 56 -1.58 14.84 9.67
CA ASN A 56 -2.59 13.83 9.91
C ASN A 56 -2.54 13.18 11.30
N LEU A 57 -1.64 13.61 12.19
CA LEU A 57 -1.56 13.08 13.55
C LEU A 57 -2.90 13.17 14.31
N GLU A 58 -3.59 14.31 14.24
CA GLU A 58 -4.88 14.48 14.92
C GLU A 58 -5.96 13.56 14.32
N ARG A 59 -5.98 13.43 12.99
CA ARG A 59 -6.91 12.54 12.29
C ARG A 59 -6.67 11.07 12.63
N SER A 60 -5.41 10.66 12.76
CA SER A 60 -5.09 9.27 13.14
C SER A 60 -5.65 8.92 14.51
N VAL A 61 -5.60 9.86 15.46
CA VAL A 61 -6.22 9.70 16.79
C VAL A 61 -7.74 9.65 16.68
N GLU A 62 -8.35 10.55 15.90
CA GLU A 62 -9.81 10.56 15.67
C GLU A 62 -10.32 9.24 15.07
N TYR A 63 -9.57 8.67 14.11
CA TYR A 63 -9.93 7.41 13.45
C TYR A 63 -9.52 6.15 14.23
N GLY A 64 -8.78 6.31 15.34
CA GLY A 64 -8.29 5.18 16.14
C GLY A 64 -7.21 4.35 15.45
N VAL A 65 -6.38 4.97 14.61
CA VAL A 65 -5.35 4.33 13.78
C VAL A 65 -3.98 4.45 14.44
N ASN A 66 -3.22 3.37 14.50
CA ASN A 66 -1.80 3.37 14.87
C ASN A 66 -1.00 3.91 13.69
N PHE A 67 -0.54 5.15 13.75
CA PHE A 67 0.06 5.85 12.63
C PHE A 67 1.57 6.03 12.80
N PHE A 68 2.36 5.66 11.77
CA PHE A 68 3.82 5.62 11.81
C PHE A 68 4.45 6.41 10.66
N ASN A 69 5.46 7.26 10.99
CA ASN A 69 6.27 7.94 9.99
C ASN A 69 7.41 7.03 9.50
N TYR A 70 7.07 5.94 8.83
CA TYR A 70 7.99 4.95 8.30
C TYR A 70 7.71 4.68 6.83
N ALA A 71 8.76 4.43 6.06
CA ALA A 71 8.64 3.67 4.82
C ALA A 71 8.62 2.17 5.14
N ILE A 72 7.69 1.45 4.56
CA ILE A 72 7.77 -0.02 4.53
C ILE A 72 8.50 -0.40 3.25
N SER A 73 9.59 -1.19 3.38
CA SER A 73 10.41 -1.58 2.23
C SER A 73 11.09 -2.94 2.47
N ASP A 74 12.11 -3.24 1.67
CA ASP A 74 12.94 -4.45 1.82
C ASP A 74 14.13 -4.28 2.79
N VAL A 75 14.31 -3.10 3.37
CA VAL A 75 15.44 -2.81 4.27
C VAL A 75 14.99 -2.20 5.60
N ASN A 76 15.71 -2.54 6.68
CA ASN A 76 15.58 -1.89 7.99
C ASN A 76 16.63 -0.80 8.13
N GLY A 77 16.28 0.33 8.73
CA GLY A 77 17.17 1.45 8.99
C GLY A 77 16.68 2.74 8.33
N GLU A 78 17.45 3.31 7.45
CA GLU A 78 17.12 4.51 6.71
C GLU A 78 17.23 4.28 5.21
N ILE A 79 16.28 4.86 4.44
CA ILE A 79 16.26 4.77 2.99
C ILE A 79 16.06 6.16 2.40
N LEU A 80 16.63 6.38 1.20
CA LEU A 80 16.43 7.63 0.46
C LEU A 80 15.01 7.70 -0.06
N PHE A 81 14.34 8.84 0.16
CA PHE A 81 12.96 9.08 -0.22
C PHE A 81 12.88 10.33 -1.09
N TYR A 82 12.13 10.24 -2.18
CA TYR A 82 11.93 11.30 -3.16
C TYR A 82 10.53 11.89 -2.99
N PRO A 83 10.40 13.04 -2.29
CA PRO A 83 9.10 13.67 -2.10
C PRO A 83 8.60 14.28 -3.39
N SER A 84 7.35 14.04 -3.75
CA SER A 84 6.68 14.80 -4.79
C SER A 84 6.41 16.22 -4.30
N GLU A 85 6.50 17.20 -5.21
CA GLU A 85 6.26 18.60 -4.90
C GLU A 85 4.91 19.07 -5.43
N LYS A 86 4.36 20.09 -4.77
CA LYS A 86 3.16 20.77 -5.23
C LYS A 86 3.41 21.42 -6.60
N GLN A 87 2.52 21.17 -7.56
CA GLN A 87 2.48 21.91 -8.81
C GLN A 87 1.26 22.85 -8.84
N GLY A 88 1.50 24.14 -8.64
CA GLY A 88 0.44 25.16 -8.63
C GLY A 88 -0.50 25.01 -7.42
N GLU A 89 -1.83 25.08 -7.66
CA GLU A 89 -2.85 24.93 -6.63
C GLU A 89 -3.22 23.46 -6.32
N GLN A 90 -2.73 22.52 -7.14
CA GLN A 90 -2.97 21.09 -6.94
C GLN A 90 -1.93 20.51 -5.99
N GLU A 91 -2.38 19.96 -4.87
CA GLU A 91 -1.55 19.23 -3.94
C GLU A 91 -1.25 17.84 -4.53
N GLN A 92 -0.16 17.72 -5.27
CA GLN A 92 0.30 16.44 -5.81
C GLN A 92 1.45 15.86 -4.97
N LEU A 93 1.24 15.76 -3.66
CA LEU A 93 2.19 15.09 -2.77
C LEU A 93 1.99 13.56 -2.76
N GLN A 94 1.08 13.04 -3.60
CA GLN A 94 0.64 11.64 -3.58
C GLN A 94 1.58 10.68 -4.33
N SER A 95 2.50 11.21 -5.14
CA SER A 95 3.42 10.38 -5.95
C SER A 95 4.84 10.33 -5.38
N SER A 96 4.98 10.38 -4.06
CA SER A 96 6.29 10.27 -3.39
C SER A 96 6.74 8.81 -3.33
N SER A 97 8.06 8.53 -3.54
CA SER A 97 8.55 7.15 -3.62
C SER A 97 9.97 7.00 -3.04
N ILE A 98 10.33 5.77 -2.71
CA ILE A 98 11.73 5.40 -2.43
C ILE A 98 12.56 5.25 -3.72
N PHE A 99 11.92 5.24 -4.87
CA PHE A 99 12.61 5.20 -6.17
C PHE A 99 12.66 6.59 -6.79
N LYS A 100 13.83 6.91 -7.40
CA LYS A 100 13.94 8.13 -8.18
C LYS A 100 13.07 8.00 -9.43
N PRO A 101 12.09 8.85 -9.60
CA PRO A 101 11.23 8.80 -10.79
C PRO A 101 12.04 9.12 -12.04
N THR A 102 11.90 8.29 -13.06
CA THR A 102 12.62 8.41 -14.32
C THR A 102 11.80 9.08 -15.41
N ILE A 103 10.48 9.07 -15.29
CA ILE A 103 9.56 9.66 -16.26
C ILE A 103 8.33 10.23 -15.55
N HIS A 104 8.38 11.50 -15.16
CA HIS A 104 7.17 12.25 -14.88
C HIS A 104 7.25 13.61 -15.56
N ASN A 105 6.49 13.79 -16.63
CA ASN A 105 6.27 15.10 -17.22
C ASN A 105 5.23 15.95 -16.45
N VAL A 106 4.63 15.39 -15.39
CA VAL A 106 3.48 15.96 -14.69
C VAL A 106 3.76 16.21 -13.20
N VAL A 107 4.67 15.46 -12.57
CA VAL A 107 5.03 15.60 -11.15
C VAL A 107 6.47 16.08 -11.03
N SER A 108 6.72 17.16 -10.29
CA SER A 108 8.06 17.53 -9.85
C SER A 108 8.39 16.90 -8.51
N TYR A 109 9.68 16.71 -8.28
CA TYR A 109 10.21 16.11 -7.06
C TYR A 109 11.17 17.07 -6.39
N GLY A 110 11.06 17.16 -5.08
CA GLY A 110 11.94 17.92 -4.23
C GLY A 110 13.29 17.23 -4.00
N GLU A 111 14.12 17.88 -3.20
CA GLU A 111 15.39 17.30 -2.79
C GLU A 111 15.13 16.02 -1.94
N PRO A 112 15.73 14.89 -2.31
CA PRO A 112 15.52 13.64 -1.58
C PRO A 112 16.14 13.72 -0.18
N TYR A 113 15.53 13.02 0.77
CA TYR A 113 16.00 12.93 2.14
C TYR A 113 15.86 11.52 2.72
N MET A 114 16.57 11.25 3.81
CA MET A 114 16.51 9.95 4.48
C MET A 114 15.27 9.84 5.34
N VAL A 115 14.53 8.72 5.21
CA VAL A 115 13.39 8.37 6.06
C VAL A 115 13.66 7.04 6.77
N LYS A 116 13.05 6.87 7.95
CA LYS A 116 13.09 5.56 8.63
C LYS A 116 12.37 4.53 7.78
N SER A 117 12.99 3.37 7.63
CA SER A 117 12.48 2.23 6.89
C SER A 117 12.46 0.98 7.74
N VAL A 118 11.41 0.18 7.61
CA VAL A 118 11.28 -1.13 8.24
C VAL A 118 10.69 -2.13 7.26
N THR A 119 11.02 -3.41 7.43
CA THR A 119 10.36 -4.48 6.68
C THR A 119 9.06 -4.89 7.36
N ILE A 120 8.09 -5.44 6.62
CA ILE A 120 6.86 -6.00 7.22
C ILE A 120 7.23 -7.02 8.32
N GLU A 121 8.14 -7.95 8.02
CA GLU A 121 8.56 -8.99 8.96
C GLU A 121 9.09 -8.39 10.27
N SER A 122 10.02 -7.44 10.20
CA SER A 122 10.60 -6.82 11.41
C SER A 122 9.59 -6.01 12.20
N PHE A 123 8.71 -5.27 11.53
CA PHE A 123 7.64 -4.52 12.19
C PHE A 123 6.67 -5.46 12.92
N CYS A 124 6.27 -6.54 12.26
CA CYS A 124 5.39 -7.55 12.85
C CYS A 124 6.02 -8.25 14.06
N GLU A 125 7.32 -8.54 14.00
CA GLU A 125 8.06 -9.14 15.12
C GLU A 125 8.18 -8.17 16.29
N GLU A 126 8.54 -6.90 16.05
CA GLU A 126 8.66 -5.86 17.08
C GLU A 126 7.36 -5.64 17.84
N HIS A 127 6.24 -5.61 17.11
CA HIS A 127 4.92 -5.35 17.68
C HIS A 127 4.13 -6.61 18.08
N ASN A 128 4.68 -7.80 17.82
CA ASN A 128 4.03 -9.11 18.05
C ASN A 128 2.64 -9.20 17.39
N ILE A 129 2.56 -8.80 16.12
CA ILE A 129 1.32 -8.80 15.31
C ILE A 129 1.54 -9.51 13.98
N SER A 130 0.45 -9.79 13.27
CA SER A 130 0.47 -10.27 11.89
C SER A 130 -0.68 -9.62 11.14
N PRO A 131 -0.46 -9.01 9.96
CA PRO A 131 -1.55 -8.43 9.21
C PRO A 131 -2.47 -9.53 8.66
N ASP A 132 -3.78 -9.30 8.78
CA ASP A 132 -4.82 -10.08 8.11
C ASP A 132 -5.18 -9.51 6.75
N PHE A 133 -5.01 -8.21 6.57
CA PHE A 133 -5.23 -7.52 5.30
C PHE A 133 -4.18 -6.42 5.11
N ILE A 134 -3.71 -6.25 3.88
CA ILE A 134 -2.79 -5.18 3.49
C ILE A 134 -3.39 -4.42 2.32
N HIS A 135 -3.52 -3.10 2.47
CA HIS A 135 -3.64 -2.15 1.38
C HIS A 135 -2.26 -1.51 1.19
N ILE A 136 -1.82 -1.35 -0.04
CA ILE A 136 -0.51 -0.79 -0.35
C ILE A 136 -0.53 0.03 -1.64
N ASP A 137 -0.02 1.27 -1.50
CA ASP A 137 0.21 2.21 -2.57
C ASP A 137 1.49 3.01 -2.22
N VAL A 138 2.63 2.54 -2.73
CA VAL A 138 3.97 3.10 -2.43
C VAL A 138 4.71 3.54 -3.67
N GLU A 139 3.95 3.77 -4.73
CA GLU A 139 4.43 4.39 -5.96
C GLU A 139 5.66 3.68 -6.55
N GLY A 140 5.52 2.35 -6.74
CA GLY A 140 6.46 1.51 -7.45
C GLY A 140 7.39 0.65 -6.59
N ALA A 141 7.23 0.65 -5.26
CA ALA A 141 8.06 -0.15 -4.37
C ALA A 141 7.36 -1.41 -3.84
N GLU A 142 6.19 -1.77 -4.34
CA GLU A 142 5.34 -2.86 -3.87
C GLU A 142 6.05 -4.20 -3.88
N TYR A 143 6.78 -4.51 -4.96
CA TYR A 143 7.58 -5.73 -5.06
C TYR A 143 8.62 -5.83 -3.93
N ASN A 144 9.34 -4.76 -3.65
CA ASN A 144 10.34 -4.68 -2.59
C ASN A 144 9.72 -4.95 -1.21
N VAL A 145 8.55 -4.36 -0.95
CA VAL A 145 7.81 -4.57 0.30
C VAL A 145 7.48 -6.05 0.48
N PHE A 146 6.90 -6.69 -0.54
CA PHE A 146 6.46 -8.08 -0.43
C PHE A 146 7.59 -9.10 -0.44
N MET A 147 8.77 -8.79 -0.95
CA MET A 147 9.97 -9.64 -0.79
C MET A 147 10.31 -9.87 0.69
N LYS A 148 9.88 -8.99 1.59
CA LYS A 148 10.13 -9.06 3.04
C LYS A 148 8.86 -9.28 3.86
N LEU A 149 7.88 -9.95 3.28
CA LEU A 149 6.67 -10.40 3.98
C LEU A 149 6.96 -11.46 5.05
N GLY A 150 8.10 -12.13 4.96
CA GLY A 150 8.51 -13.18 5.89
C GLY A 150 7.53 -14.36 5.91
N LYS A 151 7.16 -14.79 7.11
CA LYS A 151 6.19 -15.89 7.32
C LYS A 151 4.73 -15.45 7.24
N HIS A 152 4.47 -14.15 7.19
CA HIS A 152 3.11 -13.60 7.22
C HIS A 152 2.38 -13.90 5.92
N ARG A 153 1.12 -14.27 6.05
CA ARG A 153 0.23 -14.57 4.90
C ARG A 153 -1.13 -13.91 5.17
N PRO A 154 -1.25 -12.58 4.90
CA PRO A 154 -2.54 -11.89 4.99
C PRO A 154 -3.63 -12.62 4.20
N LYS A 155 -4.86 -12.54 4.66
CA LYS A 155 -6.04 -13.09 3.95
C LYS A 155 -6.24 -12.41 2.61
N GLY A 156 -5.96 -11.10 2.55
CA GLY A 156 -6.08 -10.29 1.34
C GLY A 156 -4.98 -9.25 1.24
N ILE A 157 -4.61 -8.95 0.00
CA ILE A 157 -3.66 -7.90 -0.37
C ILE A 157 -4.29 -7.10 -1.50
N TRP A 158 -4.47 -5.82 -1.26
CA TRP A 158 -4.92 -4.88 -2.25
C TRP A 158 -3.76 -3.96 -2.61
N VAL A 159 -3.33 -3.98 -3.87
CA VAL A 159 -2.12 -3.30 -4.33
C VAL A 159 -2.41 -2.42 -5.54
N GLU A 160 -1.92 -1.17 -5.51
CA GLU A 160 -1.81 -0.36 -6.70
C GLU A 160 -0.55 -0.78 -7.48
N MET A 161 -0.70 -1.12 -8.77
CA MET A 161 0.37 -1.66 -9.60
C MET A 161 0.98 -0.66 -10.58
N ILE A 162 0.39 0.51 -10.74
CA ILE A 162 0.82 1.52 -11.71
C ILE A 162 2.18 2.12 -11.38
N GLY A 163 2.44 2.39 -10.11
CA GLY A 163 3.66 3.06 -9.68
C GLY A 163 4.92 2.33 -10.14
N TYR A 164 4.90 1.01 -10.11
CA TYR A 164 6.03 0.19 -10.50
C TYR A 164 6.40 0.34 -11.98
N ARG A 165 5.43 0.47 -12.88
CA ARG A 165 5.64 0.71 -14.31
C ARG A 165 6.39 2.01 -14.59
N TYR A 166 6.06 3.07 -13.84
CA TYR A 166 6.65 4.39 -14.05
C TYR A 166 8.09 4.46 -13.54
N TYR A 167 8.38 3.81 -12.41
CA TYR A 167 9.65 4.02 -11.71
C TYR A 167 10.76 3.05 -12.13
N GLN A 168 10.45 1.80 -12.42
CA GLN A 168 11.47 0.79 -12.73
C GLN A 168 11.87 0.72 -14.22
N ASN A 169 10.95 0.84 -15.16
CA ASN A 169 11.22 0.55 -16.57
C ASN A 169 11.22 1.75 -17.50
N GLY A 170 10.85 2.92 -17.03
CA GLY A 170 10.79 4.10 -17.86
C GLY A 170 9.85 3.97 -19.08
N ARG A 171 8.94 3.03 -19.07
CA ARG A 171 7.98 2.78 -20.14
C ARG A 171 6.59 3.20 -19.70
N SER A 172 6.11 4.29 -20.27
CA SER A 172 4.72 4.74 -20.20
C SER A 172 3.86 4.00 -21.23
N ASP A 173 3.85 2.68 -21.21
CA ASP A 173 3.06 1.93 -22.17
C ASP A 173 1.77 1.46 -21.51
N ARG A 174 0.73 2.27 -21.67
CA ARG A 174 -0.62 1.98 -21.14
C ARG A 174 -1.31 0.77 -21.78
N ASN A 175 -0.66 0.12 -22.73
CA ASN A 175 -1.27 -0.96 -23.52
C ASN A 175 -0.63 -2.34 -23.31
N GLY A 176 0.27 -2.49 -22.37
CA GLY A 176 0.92 -3.78 -22.07
C GLY A 176 1.04 -4.04 -20.59
N ILE A 177 0.67 -5.24 -20.16
CA ILE A 177 1.07 -5.78 -18.85
C ILE A 177 2.60 -5.90 -18.93
N ASP A 178 3.33 -5.04 -18.24
CA ASP A 178 4.79 -5.03 -18.28
C ASP A 178 5.40 -6.19 -17.48
N GLU A 179 6.62 -6.61 -17.85
CA GLU A 179 7.33 -7.74 -17.22
C GLU A 179 7.43 -7.64 -15.71
N VAL A 180 7.27 -6.46 -15.19
CA VAL A 180 7.43 -6.11 -13.79
C VAL A 180 6.17 -6.39 -12.95
N ASP A 181 5.00 -6.15 -13.50
CA ASP A 181 3.74 -6.58 -12.90
C ASP A 181 3.74 -8.10 -12.75
N TYR A 182 4.40 -8.81 -13.70
CA TYR A 182 4.60 -10.25 -13.62
C TYR A 182 5.52 -10.69 -12.48
N GLU A 183 6.49 -9.89 -12.08
CA GLU A 183 7.36 -10.26 -10.95
C GLU A 183 6.63 -10.21 -9.63
N LEU A 184 5.83 -9.15 -9.40
CA LEU A 184 4.98 -9.07 -8.22
C LEU A 184 3.91 -10.17 -8.22
N ASP A 185 3.23 -10.38 -9.35
CA ASP A 185 2.28 -11.48 -9.52
C ASP A 185 2.90 -12.83 -9.19
N ARG A 186 4.06 -13.14 -9.78
CA ARG A 186 4.76 -14.40 -9.54
C ARG A 186 5.14 -14.56 -8.08
N LEU A 187 5.58 -13.47 -7.43
CA LEU A 187 5.94 -13.48 -6.03
C LEU A 187 4.71 -13.81 -5.18
N LEU A 188 3.60 -13.08 -5.36
CA LEU A 188 2.38 -13.29 -4.59
C LEU A 188 1.75 -14.66 -4.87
N ILE A 189 1.71 -15.10 -6.11
CA ILE A 189 1.26 -16.46 -6.47
C ILE A 189 2.15 -17.52 -5.81
N SER A 190 3.47 -17.30 -5.75
CA SER A 190 4.38 -18.21 -5.06
C SER A 190 4.11 -18.31 -3.55
N TYR A 191 3.56 -17.27 -2.97
CA TYR A 191 3.12 -17.22 -1.58
C TYR A 191 1.72 -17.83 -1.34
N GLY A 192 1.04 -18.26 -2.39
CA GLY A 192 -0.26 -18.92 -2.32
C GLY A 192 -1.45 -17.98 -2.53
N TYR A 193 -1.24 -16.82 -3.13
CA TYR A 193 -2.32 -15.90 -3.48
C TYR A 193 -2.87 -16.18 -4.87
N GLU A 194 -4.14 -15.82 -5.06
CA GLU A 194 -4.84 -15.82 -6.34
C GLU A 194 -5.40 -14.42 -6.60
N VAL A 195 -5.39 -13.98 -7.87
CA VAL A 195 -5.99 -12.71 -8.26
C VAL A 195 -7.51 -12.84 -8.18
N ALA A 196 -8.14 -12.11 -7.27
CA ALA A 196 -9.59 -12.07 -7.11
C ALA A 196 -10.23 -10.97 -7.96
N PHE A 197 -9.52 -9.85 -8.15
CA PHE A 197 -9.97 -8.72 -8.96
C PHE A 197 -8.75 -8.00 -9.54
N GLN A 198 -8.90 -7.44 -10.73
CA GLN A 198 -7.90 -6.59 -11.37
C GLN A 198 -8.58 -5.48 -12.17
N SER A 199 -8.12 -4.24 -11.96
CA SER A 199 -8.45 -3.08 -12.77
C SER A 199 -7.21 -2.61 -13.55
N ASP A 200 -7.32 -1.46 -14.21
CA ASP A 200 -6.17 -0.85 -14.90
C ASP A 200 -5.04 -0.45 -13.92
N ASN A 201 -5.38 -0.20 -12.66
CA ASN A 201 -4.47 0.37 -11.66
C ASN A 201 -4.30 -0.51 -10.43
N ASP A 202 -5.30 -1.30 -10.07
CA ASP A 202 -5.35 -2.02 -8.80
C ASP A 202 -5.53 -3.51 -9.02
N SER A 203 -4.94 -4.30 -8.12
CA SER A 203 -5.16 -5.73 -8.04
C SER A 203 -5.49 -6.15 -6.62
N LEU A 204 -6.49 -7.02 -6.47
CA LEU A 204 -6.82 -7.68 -5.21
C LEU A 204 -6.38 -9.14 -5.27
N TYR A 205 -5.51 -9.50 -4.38
CA TYR A 205 -5.05 -10.87 -4.18
C TYR A 205 -5.66 -11.45 -2.91
N ILE A 206 -6.16 -12.68 -3.00
CA ILE A 206 -6.71 -13.42 -1.86
C ILE A 206 -5.90 -14.69 -1.67
N HIS A 207 -5.53 -14.99 -0.42
CA HIS A 207 -4.84 -16.22 -0.12
C HIS A 207 -5.77 -17.42 -0.32
N LYS A 208 -5.28 -18.45 -0.99
CA LYS A 208 -6.06 -19.66 -1.39
C LYS A 208 -6.76 -20.40 -0.24
N ASP A 209 -6.30 -20.21 1.01
CA ASP A 209 -6.89 -20.83 2.20
C ASP A 209 -8.07 -20.01 2.77
N VAL A 210 -8.42 -18.88 2.15
CA VAL A 210 -9.50 -17.98 2.59
C VAL A 210 -10.79 -18.32 1.85
N ASN A 211 -11.83 -18.66 2.60
CA ASN A 211 -13.18 -18.79 2.04
C ASN A 211 -13.89 -17.44 2.07
N LEU A 212 -13.96 -16.79 0.94
CA LEU A 212 -14.74 -15.57 0.77
C LEU A 212 -16.24 -15.88 0.67
N LYS A 213 -17.06 -15.00 1.23
CA LYS A 213 -18.47 -14.93 0.85
C LYS A 213 -18.51 -14.50 -0.62
N THR A 214 -19.33 -15.16 -1.43
CA THR A 214 -19.39 -15.05 -2.89
C THR A 214 -19.28 -13.60 -3.34
N ILE A 215 -18.27 -13.29 -4.15
CA ILE A 215 -18.11 -11.98 -4.78
C ILE A 215 -18.99 -12.03 -6.04
N GLN A 216 -20.14 -11.36 -6.03
CA GLN A 216 -20.86 -11.05 -7.26
C GLN A 216 -20.32 -9.72 -7.77
N TYR A 217 -19.56 -9.78 -8.85
CA TYR A 217 -19.22 -8.58 -9.63
C TYR A 217 -20.42 -8.28 -10.55
N GLU A 218 -21.06 -7.12 -10.37
CA GLU A 218 -21.97 -6.55 -11.37
C GLU A 218 -21.20 -5.76 -12.42
#